data_409211e77a1340a3b5769cf2f5c7e9a6
#
_entry.id   409211e77a1340a3b5769cf2f5c7e9a6
#
_cell.length_a   1.000
_cell.length_b   1.000
_cell.length_c   1.000
_cell.angle_alpha   90.00
_cell.angle_beta   90.00
_cell.angle_gamma   90.00
#
_symmetry.space_group_name_H-M   'P 1'
#
loop_
_entity.id
_entity.type
_entity.pdbx_description
1 polymer ?
#
loop_
_entity_poly.entity_id
_entity_poly.type
_entity_poly.pdbx_seq_one_letter_code
_entity_poly.pdbx_strand_id
1 'polypeptide(L)'
;MEGNLVIKKPELLIPASCLEVLKLAIKYGADAVYIGGEMYGLRAKAKNFSKEDMTEGIRYAHEKGKKVFVTANITAHDKDLEGVKEYFKELKEIKPDAIIISDPGVFMLAKEIAPEIDIHISTQANNVNYADFNFWYGLGATRVVSA
;
A
#
# COMPACT_ATOMS: atom_id res chain seq x y z
N MET A 1 -36.03 15.71 12.87
CA MET A 1 -34.77 15.16 13.41
C MET A 1 -33.68 15.48 12.41
N GLU A 2 -32.93 16.54 12.66
CA GLU A 2 -31.76 16.90 11.84
C GLU A 2 -30.63 15.92 12.19
N GLY A 3 -30.38 14.96 11.34
CA GLY A 3 -29.22 14.11 11.43
C GLY A 3 -27.96 14.93 11.19
N ASN A 4 -27.17 15.18 12.22
CA ASN A 4 -25.84 15.76 12.08
C ASN A 4 -25.03 14.88 11.13
N LEU A 5 -24.90 15.30 9.87
CA LEU A 5 -23.96 14.74 8.92
C LEU A 5 -22.55 15.01 9.46
N VAL A 6 -21.97 14.02 10.12
CA VAL A 6 -20.56 14.08 10.49
C VAL A 6 -19.75 13.98 9.20
N ILE A 7 -19.37 15.11 8.67
CA ILE A 7 -18.45 15.17 7.50
C ILE A 7 -17.10 14.65 7.97
N LYS A 8 -16.82 13.39 7.65
CA LYS A 8 -15.51 12.81 7.93
C LYS A 8 -14.47 13.45 7.01
N LYS A 9 -13.46 14.11 7.61
CA LYS A 9 -12.33 14.68 6.85
C LYS A 9 -11.71 13.59 5.98
N PRO A 10 -11.49 13.82 4.68
CA PRO A 10 -10.81 12.87 3.81
C PRO A 10 -9.36 12.67 4.25
N GLU A 11 -8.85 11.44 4.05
CA GLU A 11 -7.46 11.10 4.30
C GLU A 11 -6.55 11.78 3.28
N LEU A 12 -5.56 12.52 3.74
CA LEU A 12 -4.52 13.09 2.88
C LEU A 12 -3.42 12.04 2.67
N LEU A 13 -3.42 11.40 1.50
CA LEU A 13 -2.43 10.40 1.10
C LEU A 13 -1.42 11.00 0.14
N ILE A 14 -0.13 10.97 0.50
CA ILE A 14 0.97 11.58 -0.26
C ILE A 14 1.99 10.52 -0.70
N PRO A 15 2.48 10.57 -1.98
CA PRO A 15 3.59 9.72 -2.41
C PRO A 15 4.92 10.21 -1.83
N ALA A 16 5.82 9.28 -1.49
CA ALA A 16 7.19 9.62 -1.14
C ALA A 16 8.18 8.77 -1.91
N SER A 17 9.20 9.42 -2.46
CA SER A 17 10.26 8.78 -3.26
C SER A 17 11.48 8.39 -2.43
N CYS A 18 11.60 8.89 -1.21
CA CYS A 18 12.68 8.59 -0.28
C CYS A 18 12.27 8.92 1.16
N LEU A 19 13.08 8.48 2.13
CA LEU A 19 12.83 8.67 3.55
C LEU A 19 12.66 10.14 3.95
N GLU A 20 13.45 11.05 3.37
CA GLU A 20 13.34 12.49 3.64
C GLU A 20 11.99 13.05 3.21
N VAL A 21 11.52 12.68 1.99
CA VAL A 21 10.22 13.10 1.47
C VAL A 21 9.10 12.54 2.32
N LEU A 22 9.19 11.29 2.79
CA LEU A 22 8.23 10.70 3.71
C LEU A 22 8.12 11.52 5.01
N LYS A 23 9.27 11.84 5.63
CA LYS A 23 9.32 12.64 6.86
C LYS A 23 8.73 14.04 6.66
N LEU A 24 9.04 14.68 5.52
CA LEU A 24 8.46 15.98 5.16
C LEU A 24 6.95 15.89 4.94
N ALA A 25 6.47 14.92 4.18
CA ALA A 25 5.04 14.73 3.94
C ALA A 25 4.25 14.64 5.25
N ILE A 26 4.74 13.83 6.19
CA ILE A 26 4.11 13.68 7.52
C ILE A 26 4.18 14.99 8.31
N LYS A 27 5.32 15.69 8.29
CA LYS A 27 5.48 16.98 8.97
C LYS A 27 4.51 18.03 8.46
N TYR A 28 4.21 18.02 7.16
CA TYR A 28 3.28 18.96 6.53
C TYR A 28 1.83 18.48 6.48
N GLY A 29 1.49 17.44 7.21
CA GLY A 29 0.10 17.10 7.50
C GLY A 29 -0.47 15.91 6.73
N ALA A 30 0.36 15.09 6.07
CA ALA A 30 -0.11 13.82 5.52
C ALA A 30 -0.73 12.94 6.62
N ASP A 31 -1.84 12.29 6.31
CA ASP A 31 -2.47 11.28 7.15
C ASP A 31 -1.90 9.91 6.86
N ALA A 32 -1.51 9.68 5.61
CA ALA A 32 -0.82 8.49 5.16
C ALA A 32 0.17 8.83 4.05
N VAL A 33 1.19 7.98 3.90
CA VAL A 33 2.19 8.08 2.83
C VAL A 33 2.27 6.74 2.12
N TYR A 34 2.35 6.74 0.76
CA TYR A 34 2.67 5.51 0.05
C TYR A 34 4.06 5.56 -0.57
N ILE A 35 4.75 4.44 -0.50
CA ILE A 35 6.15 4.27 -0.89
C ILE A 35 6.32 3.04 -1.77
N GLY A 36 7.40 2.99 -2.55
CA GLY A 36 7.81 1.81 -3.31
C GLY A 36 9.13 1.26 -2.78
N GLY A 37 9.21 -0.08 -2.66
CA GLY A 37 10.48 -0.76 -2.46
C GLY A 37 11.30 -0.85 -3.75
N GLU A 38 12.53 -1.32 -3.66
CA GLU A 38 13.45 -1.47 -4.79
C GLU A 38 12.95 -2.45 -5.86
N MET A 39 12.04 -3.34 -5.47
CA MET A 39 11.45 -4.36 -6.34
C MET A 39 9.92 -4.33 -6.26
N TYR A 40 9.26 -4.92 -7.27
CA TYR A 40 7.81 -5.19 -7.33
C TYR A 40 6.88 -3.96 -7.35
N GLY A 41 7.41 -2.74 -7.44
CA GLY A 41 6.64 -1.54 -7.78
C GLY A 41 6.80 -1.18 -9.26
N LEU A 42 5.79 -0.57 -9.89
CA LEU A 42 5.86 -0.11 -11.29
C LEU A 42 7.00 0.88 -11.55
N ARG A 43 7.49 1.54 -10.52
CA ARG A 43 8.58 2.51 -10.56
C ARG A 43 9.90 1.95 -10.03
N ALA A 44 10.09 0.62 -10.06
CA ALA A 44 11.29 -0.04 -9.52
C ALA A 44 12.63 0.48 -10.09
N LYS A 45 12.62 1.17 -11.25
CA LYS A 45 13.79 1.82 -11.85
C LYS A 45 14.08 3.23 -11.31
N ALA A 46 13.21 3.80 -10.48
CA ALA A 46 13.42 5.11 -9.84
C ALA A 46 14.15 4.93 -8.49
N LYS A 47 14.48 6.05 -7.81
CA LYS A 47 14.90 5.99 -6.41
C LYS A 47 13.77 5.40 -5.58
N ASN A 48 14.03 4.27 -4.95
CA ASN A 48 13.08 3.54 -4.12
C ASN A 48 13.67 3.34 -2.72
N PHE A 49 12.82 2.93 -1.80
CA PHE A 49 13.21 2.69 -0.42
C PHE A 49 13.97 1.37 -0.29
N SER A 50 15.13 1.38 0.33
CA SER A 50 15.76 0.16 0.87
C SER A 50 14.91 -0.43 2.01
N LYS A 51 15.20 -1.65 2.41
CA LYS A 51 14.52 -2.28 3.56
C LYS A 51 14.71 -1.45 4.84
N GLU A 52 15.91 -0.91 5.04
CA GLU A 52 16.28 -0.06 6.18
C GLU A 52 15.46 1.24 6.15
N ASP A 53 15.39 1.92 5.01
CA ASP A 53 14.63 3.16 4.84
C ASP A 53 13.13 2.93 5.02
N MET A 54 12.58 1.81 4.53
CA MET A 54 11.19 1.42 4.76
C MET A 54 10.92 1.22 6.25
N THR A 55 11.79 0.48 6.94
CA THR A 55 11.66 0.20 8.38
C THR A 55 11.68 1.50 9.19
N GLU A 56 12.64 2.38 8.91
CA GLU A 56 12.74 3.68 9.59
C GLU A 56 11.54 4.59 9.26
N GLY A 57 11.10 4.61 8.00
CA GLY A 57 9.96 5.43 7.56
C GLY A 57 8.65 5.00 8.23
N ILE A 58 8.41 3.70 8.32
CA ILE A 58 7.23 3.13 8.99
C ILE A 58 7.27 3.44 10.48
N ARG A 59 8.42 3.21 11.14
CA ARG A 59 8.61 3.55 12.55
C ARG A 59 8.30 5.03 12.81
N TYR A 60 8.90 5.93 12.03
CA TYR A 60 8.70 7.38 12.15
C TYR A 60 7.23 7.78 11.97
N ALA A 61 6.53 7.18 10.99
CA ALA A 61 5.13 7.44 10.73
C ALA A 61 4.25 6.98 11.91
N HIS A 62 4.46 5.76 12.39
CA HIS A 62 3.70 5.18 13.50
C HIS A 62 3.88 5.97 14.80
N GLU A 63 5.09 6.44 15.12
CA GLU A 63 5.33 7.33 16.27
C GLU A 63 4.52 8.62 16.22
N LYS A 64 4.09 9.05 15.03
CA LYS A 64 3.25 10.24 14.81
C LYS A 64 1.77 9.90 14.57
N GLY A 65 1.38 8.63 14.74
CA GLY A 65 0.01 8.17 14.49
C GLY A 65 -0.40 8.24 13.01
N LYS A 66 0.57 8.14 12.08
CA LYS A 66 0.38 8.18 10.64
C LYS A 66 0.61 6.81 10.01
N LYS A 67 0.08 6.60 8.79
CA LYS A 67 0.11 5.32 8.10
C LYS A 67 1.10 5.31 6.95
N VAL A 68 1.63 4.13 6.64
CA VAL A 68 2.48 3.90 5.46
C VAL A 68 1.95 2.72 4.66
N PHE A 69 1.74 2.93 3.36
CA PHE A 69 1.32 1.92 2.42
C PHE A 69 2.48 1.60 1.47
N VAL A 70 2.74 0.33 1.23
CA VAL A 70 3.85 -0.12 0.37
C VAL A 70 3.30 -0.67 -0.94
N THR A 71 3.84 -0.21 -2.08
CA THR A 71 3.42 -0.68 -3.39
C THR A 71 4.07 -2.01 -3.75
N ALA A 72 3.24 -2.97 -4.21
CA ALA A 72 3.63 -4.21 -4.87
C ALA A 72 2.73 -4.40 -6.10
N ASN A 73 2.61 -3.36 -6.92
CA ASN A 73 1.62 -3.22 -7.98
C ASN A 73 2.18 -3.51 -9.38
N ILE A 74 3.13 -4.43 -9.47
CA ILE A 74 3.60 -4.97 -10.76
C ILE A 74 2.55 -5.88 -11.40
N THR A 75 2.65 -6.07 -12.70
CA THR A 75 2.08 -7.22 -13.40
C THR A 75 3.10 -8.36 -13.30
N ALA A 76 2.86 -9.33 -12.42
CA ALA A 76 3.82 -10.39 -12.13
C ALA A 76 3.78 -11.49 -13.19
N HIS A 77 4.95 -11.92 -13.65
CA HIS A 77 5.13 -13.15 -14.42
C HIS A 77 5.55 -14.30 -13.47
N ASP A 78 5.43 -15.54 -13.91
CA ASP A 78 5.77 -16.73 -13.11
C ASP A 78 7.17 -16.64 -12.46
N LYS A 79 8.13 -16.09 -13.18
CA LYS A 79 9.52 -15.90 -12.70
C LYS A 79 9.62 -14.90 -11.53
N ASP A 80 8.62 -14.03 -11.36
CA ASP A 80 8.63 -12.99 -10.32
C ASP A 80 8.03 -13.49 -9.01
N LEU A 81 7.22 -14.56 -9.06
CA LEU A 81 6.39 -15.00 -7.94
C LEU A 81 7.19 -15.42 -6.69
N GLU A 82 8.32 -16.10 -6.87
CA GLU A 82 9.17 -16.49 -5.72
C GLU A 82 9.74 -15.26 -5.03
N GLY A 83 10.21 -14.26 -5.79
CA GLY A 83 10.68 -13.01 -5.23
C GLY A 83 9.57 -12.20 -4.56
N VAL A 84 8.35 -12.22 -5.11
CA VAL A 84 7.17 -11.59 -4.47
C VAL A 84 6.87 -12.23 -3.12
N LYS A 85 6.96 -13.57 -3.01
CA LYS A 85 6.77 -14.28 -1.73
C LYS A 85 7.79 -13.84 -0.68
N GLU A 86 9.07 -13.78 -1.04
CA GLU A 86 10.11 -13.32 -0.11
C GLU A 86 9.88 -11.86 0.30
N TYR A 87 9.50 -11.00 -0.64
CA TYR A 87 9.16 -9.62 -0.34
C TYR A 87 7.99 -9.49 0.64
N PHE A 88 6.95 -10.30 0.51
CA PHE A 88 5.84 -10.29 1.48
C PHE A 88 6.25 -10.80 2.86
N LYS A 89 7.18 -11.75 2.96
CA LYS A 89 7.76 -12.14 4.24
C LYS A 89 8.52 -10.98 4.90
N GLU A 90 9.27 -10.20 4.12
CA GLU A 90 9.95 -8.99 4.62
C GLU A 90 8.93 -7.93 5.07
N LEU A 91 7.89 -7.66 4.28
CA LEU A 91 6.83 -6.71 4.66
C LEU A 91 6.11 -7.14 5.94
N LYS A 92 5.91 -8.43 6.14
CA LYS A 92 5.35 -8.97 7.38
C LYS A 92 6.20 -8.64 8.61
N GLU A 93 7.54 -8.61 8.47
CA GLU A 93 8.46 -8.21 9.55
C GLU A 93 8.38 -6.72 9.85
N ILE A 94 8.40 -5.87 8.81
CA ILE A 94 8.43 -4.40 8.94
C ILE A 94 7.06 -3.76 9.17
N LYS A 95 5.96 -4.48 8.92
CA LYS A 95 4.57 -4.15 9.27
C LYS A 95 4.08 -2.80 8.73
N PRO A 96 4.05 -2.58 7.40
CA PRO A 96 3.32 -1.45 6.83
C PRO A 96 1.82 -1.59 7.15
N ASP A 97 1.09 -0.50 7.06
CA ASP A 97 -0.37 -0.50 7.32
C ASP A 97 -1.16 -1.16 6.18
N ALA A 98 -0.65 -1.10 4.95
CA ALA A 98 -1.24 -1.80 3.82
C ALA A 98 -0.23 -2.07 2.70
N ILE A 99 -0.56 -3.05 1.84
CA ILE A 99 0.14 -3.33 0.58
C ILE A 99 -0.78 -2.93 -0.56
N ILE A 100 -0.28 -2.14 -1.53
CA ILE A 100 -1.02 -1.70 -2.71
C ILE A 100 -0.72 -2.67 -3.86
N ILE A 101 -1.72 -3.40 -4.34
CA ILE A 101 -1.60 -4.50 -5.30
C ILE A 101 -2.56 -4.27 -6.47
N SER A 102 -2.19 -4.72 -7.67
CA SER A 102 -3.06 -4.69 -8.86
C SER A 102 -3.30 -6.07 -9.47
N ASP A 103 -2.41 -7.02 -9.26
CA ASP A 103 -2.44 -8.36 -9.84
C ASP A 103 -3.18 -9.34 -8.93
N PRO A 104 -4.19 -10.09 -9.43
CA PRO A 104 -4.94 -11.06 -8.63
C PRO A 104 -4.09 -12.19 -8.04
N GLY A 105 -3.08 -12.67 -8.77
CA GLY A 105 -2.16 -13.71 -8.29
C GLY A 105 -1.31 -13.19 -7.13
N VAL A 106 -0.77 -11.98 -7.26
CA VAL A 106 -0.02 -11.30 -6.19
C VAL A 106 -0.91 -11.04 -4.97
N PHE A 107 -2.20 -10.68 -5.21
CA PHE A 107 -3.19 -10.54 -4.14
C PHE A 107 -3.37 -11.82 -3.31
N MET A 108 -3.51 -12.96 -3.99
CA MET A 108 -3.67 -14.25 -3.30
C MET A 108 -2.43 -14.62 -2.49
N LEU A 109 -1.23 -14.38 -3.03
CA LEU A 109 0.02 -14.59 -2.29
C LEU A 109 0.13 -13.69 -1.05
N ALA A 110 -0.28 -12.42 -1.15
CA ALA A 110 -0.29 -11.52 0.00
C ALA A 110 -1.24 -12.01 1.10
N LYS A 111 -2.44 -12.47 0.73
CA LYS A 111 -3.41 -13.06 1.67
C LYS A 111 -2.89 -14.31 2.36
N GLU A 112 -2.10 -15.12 1.67
CA GLU A 112 -1.51 -16.35 2.21
C GLU A 112 -0.34 -16.06 3.17
N ILE A 113 0.55 -15.13 2.78
CA ILE A 113 1.83 -14.92 3.47
C ILE A 113 1.73 -13.89 4.57
N ALA A 114 1.01 -12.79 4.34
CA ALA A 114 0.88 -11.66 5.25
C ALA A 114 -0.60 -11.27 5.48
N PRO A 115 -1.44 -12.19 5.96
CA PRO A 115 -2.89 -11.98 6.11
C PRO A 115 -3.23 -10.86 7.11
N GLU A 116 -2.30 -10.48 7.96
CA GLU A 116 -2.45 -9.40 8.95
C GLU A 116 -2.26 -8.00 8.37
N ILE A 117 -1.71 -7.87 7.15
CA ILE A 117 -1.51 -6.58 6.50
C ILE A 117 -2.70 -6.29 5.58
N ASP A 118 -3.26 -5.10 5.69
CA ASP A 118 -4.35 -4.67 4.82
C ASP A 118 -3.93 -4.66 3.35
N ILE A 119 -4.86 -4.97 2.44
CA ILE A 119 -4.61 -4.92 1.00
C ILE A 119 -5.47 -3.84 0.38
N HIS A 120 -4.82 -2.90 -0.31
CA HIS A 120 -5.43 -1.87 -1.13
C HIS A 120 -5.26 -2.22 -2.61
N ILE A 121 -6.34 -2.15 -3.36
CA ILE A 121 -6.29 -2.39 -4.81
C ILE A 121 -5.91 -1.10 -5.52
N SER A 122 -4.85 -1.19 -6.32
CA SER A 122 -4.30 -0.07 -7.10
C SER A 122 -5.24 0.34 -8.25
N THR A 123 -5.13 1.60 -8.70
CA THR A 123 -5.76 2.11 -9.94
C THR A 123 -5.42 1.26 -11.17
N GLN A 124 -4.27 0.60 -11.18
CA GLN A 124 -3.82 -0.26 -12.29
C GLN A 124 -4.62 -1.57 -12.45
N ALA A 125 -5.44 -1.93 -11.48
CA ALA A 125 -6.42 -3.00 -11.64
C ALA A 125 -7.64 -2.58 -12.49
N ASN A 126 -7.67 -1.32 -12.97
CA ASN A 126 -8.72 -0.76 -13.85
C ASN A 126 -10.14 -0.88 -13.30
N ASN A 127 -10.32 -0.69 -12.01
CA ASN A 127 -11.61 -0.74 -11.36
C ASN A 127 -12.38 0.56 -11.62
N VAL A 128 -13.48 0.49 -12.38
CA VAL A 128 -14.25 1.67 -12.81
C VAL A 128 -15.74 1.56 -12.48
N ASN A 129 -16.18 0.47 -11.86
CA ASN A 129 -17.58 0.25 -11.53
C ASN A 129 -17.75 -0.47 -10.17
N TYR A 130 -18.96 -0.39 -9.62
CA TYR A 130 -19.23 -0.94 -8.29
C TYR A 130 -19.10 -2.48 -8.21
N ALA A 131 -19.23 -3.19 -9.32
CA ALA A 131 -19.09 -4.65 -9.33
C ALA A 131 -17.63 -5.06 -9.12
N ASP A 132 -16.67 -4.32 -9.70
CA ASP A 132 -15.24 -4.50 -9.46
C ASP A 132 -14.91 -4.28 -7.97
N PHE A 133 -15.48 -3.24 -7.36
CA PHE A 133 -15.28 -2.95 -5.94
C PHE A 133 -15.83 -4.08 -5.06
N ASN A 134 -17.03 -4.55 -5.35
CA ASN A 134 -17.64 -5.66 -4.62
C ASN A 134 -16.87 -6.97 -4.78
N PHE A 135 -16.31 -7.23 -5.96
CA PHE A 135 -15.45 -8.38 -6.20
C PHE A 135 -14.23 -8.37 -5.27
N TRP A 136 -13.47 -7.29 -5.26
CA TRP A 136 -12.29 -7.18 -4.41
C TRP A 136 -12.63 -7.18 -2.92
N TYR A 137 -13.71 -6.50 -2.55
CA TYR A 137 -14.19 -6.51 -1.16
C TYR A 137 -14.56 -7.93 -0.72
N GLY A 138 -15.25 -8.70 -1.56
CA GLY A 138 -15.60 -10.10 -1.30
C GLY A 138 -14.39 -11.01 -1.11
N LEU A 139 -13.25 -10.68 -1.73
CA LEU A 139 -11.98 -11.37 -1.55
C LEU A 139 -11.20 -10.88 -0.30
N GLY A 140 -11.64 -9.81 0.33
CA GLY A 140 -11.04 -9.27 1.55
C GLY A 140 -10.06 -8.11 1.35
N ALA A 141 -10.14 -7.38 0.22
CA ALA A 141 -9.49 -6.10 0.10
C ALA A 141 -10.16 -5.07 1.03
N THR A 142 -9.37 -4.22 1.68
CA THR A 142 -9.87 -3.21 2.63
C THR A 142 -10.05 -1.84 1.97
N ARG A 143 -9.48 -1.65 0.78
CA ARG A 143 -9.64 -0.44 -0.04
C ARG A 143 -9.51 -0.78 -1.52
N VAL A 144 -10.30 -0.12 -2.34
CA VAL A 144 -10.16 -0.13 -3.81
C VAL A 144 -10.00 1.30 -4.27
N VAL A 145 -8.93 1.59 -5.02
CA VAL A 145 -8.70 2.90 -5.61
C VAL A 145 -9.26 2.88 -7.04
N SER A 146 -10.22 3.76 -7.30
CA SER A 146 -10.82 3.89 -8.63
C SER A 146 -9.79 4.33 -9.67
N ALA A 147 -9.87 3.77 -10.86
CA ALA A 147 -9.08 4.20 -12.01
C ALA A 147 -9.67 5.46 -12.65
#